data_f6aee086289b7862d0278a28a4e6d447
#
_entry.id   f6aee086289b7862d0278a28a4e6d447
#
_cell.length_a   1.000
_cell.length_b   1.000
_cell.length_c   1.000
_cell.angle_alpha   90.00
_cell.angle_beta   90.00
_cell.angle_gamma   90.00
#
_symmetry.space_group_name_H-M   'P 1'
#
loop_
_entity.id
_entity.type
_entity.pdbx_description
1 polymer ?
#
loop_
_entity_poly.entity_id
_entity_poly.type
_entity_poly.pdbx_seq_one_letter_code
_entity_poly.pdbx_strand_id
1 'polypeptide(L)'
;MANILVYELDGKIYINLTNKCTNDCIFCLRNDKDDVCGQQLWLDDENSTAEDVIEQLKKFKLSSEIIFCGYGEPLLKFEVLKEVAQYIKNNYPQIKIRVNTNGHANYVYKRNIVPELKGLVDEFSVSLNGESSQEYNELSQPVFEGAYEEVKKFIKACSDEGIDVVASVVEGYKGRHINLEKCEKTAAGLGAKFRVREWIPNGYS
;
A
#
# COMPACT_ATOMS: atom_id res chain seq x y z
N MET A 1 -21.36 3.34 -12.75
CA MET A 1 -21.35 4.39 -11.67
C MET A 1 -20.02 5.14 -11.76
N ALA A 2 -19.89 6.34 -11.18
CA ALA A 2 -18.58 7.00 -11.16
C ALA A 2 -17.63 6.25 -10.24
N ASN A 3 -16.37 6.08 -10.64
CA ASN A 3 -15.32 5.46 -9.82
C ASN A 3 -15.16 6.19 -8.48
N ILE A 4 -15.01 5.44 -7.39
CA ILE A 4 -14.62 5.98 -6.08
C ILE A 4 -13.09 5.96 -6.01
N LEU A 5 -12.47 7.11 -6.35
CA LEU A 5 -11.02 7.30 -6.29
C LEU A 5 -10.58 7.83 -4.93
N VAL A 6 -11.46 8.52 -4.21
CA VAL A 6 -11.19 9.08 -2.88
C VAL A 6 -12.34 8.69 -1.96
N TYR A 7 -12.01 8.17 -0.78
CA TYR A 7 -12.99 7.78 0.23
C TYR A 7 -12.48 8.07 1.64
N GLU A 8 -13.42 8.18 2.58
CA GLU A 8 -13.12 8.37 3.99
C GLU A 8 -13.36 7.09 4.76
N LEU A 9 -12.44 6.75 5.65
CA LEU A 9 -12.54 5.62 6.54
C LEU A 9 -11.88 5.97 7.88
N ASP A 10 -12.62 5.81 9.00
CA ASP A 10 -12.15 6.11 10.34
C ASP A 10 -11.52 7.52 10.48
N GLY A 11 -12.12 8.52 9.82
CA GLY A 11 -11.66 9.91 9.84
C GLY A 11 -10.38 10.18 9.06
N LYS A 12 -9.93 9.23 8.24
CA LYS A 12 -8.79 9.37 7.33
C LYS A 12 -9.22 9.31 5.88
N ILE A 13 -8.47 9.99 5.03
CA ILE A 13 -8.72 10.01 3.59
C ILE A 13 -7.85 8.96 2.90
N TYR A 14 -8.49 8.16 2.07
CA TYR A 14 -7.85 7.11 1.28
C TYR A 14 -7.99 7.39 -0.20
N ILE A 15 -6.97 7.01 -0.98
CA ILE A 15 -6.94 7.16 -2.44
C ILE A 15 -6.77 5.79 -3.08
N ASN A 16 -7.76 5.41 -3.91
CA ASN A 16 -7.82 4.16 -4.66
C ASN A 16 -7.52 4.42 -6.13
N LEU A 17 -6.41 3.90 -6.65
CA LEU A 17 -5.92 4.23 -7.99
C LEU A 17 -6.13 3.14 -9.04
N THR A 18 -6.30 1.88 -8.62
CA THR A 18 -6.35 0.75 -9.55
C THR A 18 -6.89 -0.51 -8.87
N ASN A 19 -7.45 -1.42 -9.66
CA ASN A 19 -7.80 -2.78 -9.24
C ASN A 19 -6.62 -3.75 -9.42
N LYS A 20 -5.60 -3.38 -10.22
CA LYS A 20 -4.45 -4.24 -10.55
C LYS A 20 -3.52 -4.39 -9.36
N CYS A 21 -3.06 -5.61 -9.14
CA CYS A 21 -2.08 -5.95 -8.12
C CYS A 21 -1.14 -7.02 -8.65
N THR A 22 0.11 -7.01 -8.20
CA THR A 22 1.11 -8.06 -8.47
C THR A 22 1.07 -9.19 -7.44
N ASN A 23 0.14 -9.12 -6.48
CA ASN A 23 -0.19 -10.19 -5.54
C ASN A 23 -1.65 -10.60 -5.66
N ASP A 24 -1.94 -11.84 -5.27
CA ASP A 24 -3.28 -12.37 -5.05
C ASP A 24 -3.39 -12.97 -3.64
N CYS A 25 -3.19 -12.11 -2.63
CA CYS A 25 -3.10 -12.53 -1.23
C CYS A 25 -4.35 -13.29 -0.79
N ILE A 26 -4.18 -14.44 -0.13
CA ILE A 26 -5.29 -15.28 0.35
C ILE A 26 -6.19 -14.58 1.38
N PHE A 27 -5.69 -13.54 2.05
CA PHE A 27 -6.40 -12.73 3.04
C PHE A 27 -6.84 -11.35 2.48
N CYS A 28 -6.76 -11.14 1.17
CA CYS A 28 -7.12 -9.86 0.58
C CYS A 28 -8.63 -9.61 0.72
N LEU A 29 -9.01 -8.43 1.22
CA LEU A 29 -10.41 -8.06 1.40
C LEU A 29 -11.22 -8.14 0.11
N ARG A 30 -10.59 -7.83 -1.04
CA ARG A 30 -11.24 -7.88 -2.35
C ARG A 30 -11.76 -9.25 -2.76
N ASN A 31 -11.26 -10.34 -2.12
CA ASN A 31 -11.68 -11.70 -2.42
C ASN A 31 -13.04 -12.04 -1.80
N ASP A 32 -13.39 -11.35 -0.72
CA ASP A 32 -14.60 -11.65 0.06
C ASP A 32 -15.60 -10.48 0.08
N LYS A 33 -15.20 -9.29 -0.41
CA LYS A 33 -16.02 -8.08 -0.31
C LYS A 33 -15.94 -7.23 -1.57
N ASP A 34 -17.10 -6.79 -2.04
CA ASP A 34 -17.21 -5.82 -3.12
C ASP A 34 -17.09 -4.37 -2.62
N ASP A 35 -17.28 -4.15 -1.33
CA ASP A 35 -17.17 -2.82 -0.70
C ASP A 35 -16.37 -2.84 0.61
N VAL A 36 -15.88 -1.68 1.01
CA VAL A 36 -15.28 -1.44 2.32
C VAL A 36 -16.09 -0.36 3.01
N CYS A 37 -16.78 -0.71 4.09
CA CYS A 37 -17.70 0.19 4.81
C CYS A 37 -18.70 0.91 3.91
N GLY A 38 -19.30 0.19 2.95
CA GLY A 38 -20.27 0.72 2.00
C GLY A 38 -19.65 1.52 0.84
N GLN A 39 -18.34 1.55 0.73
CA GLN A 39 -17.63 2.18 -0.39
C GLN A 39 -17.26 1.12 -1.43
N GLN A 40 -17.85 1.20 -2.61
CA GLN A 40 -17.54 0.35 -3.77
C GLN A 40 -16.14 0.71 -4.30
N LEU A 41 -15.13 -0.08 -3.96
CA LEU A 41 -13.74 0.20 -4.34
C LEU A 41 -13.32 -0.42 -5.67
N TRP A 42 -14.13 -1.30 -6.26
CA TRP A 42 -13.90 -1.76 -7.63
C TRP A 42 -14.09 -0.60 -8.61
N LEU A 43 -13.08 -0.32 -9.39
CA LEU A 43 -13.13 0.72 -10.43
C LEU A 43 -13.67 0.12 -11.72
N ASP A 44 -14.68 0.76 -12.29
CA ASP A 44 -15.25 0.38 -13.60
C ASP A 44 -14.30 0.77 -14.75
N ASP A 45 -13.55 1.88 -14.58
CA ASP A 45 -12.53 2.35 -15.50
C ASP A 45 -11.21 2.64 -14.75
N GLU A 46 -10.13 2.05 -15.22
CA GLU A 46 -8.79 2.23 -14.64
C GLU A 46 -7.98 3.33 -15.33
N ASN A 47 -8.58 4.12 -16.23
CA ASN A 47 -7.90 5.22 -16.91
C ASN A 47 -7.95 6.55 -16.16
N SER A 48 -8.34 6.53 -14.88
CA SER A 48 -8.40 7.73 -14.04
C SER A 48 -7.04 8.43 -13.98
N THR A 49 -7.09 9.75 -14.15
CA THR A 49 -5.94 10.65 -14.14
C THR A 49 -5.68 11.22 -12.74
N ALA A 50 -4.55 11.90 -12.57
CA ALA A 50 -4.28 12.65 -11.33
C ALA A 50 -5.34 13.76 -11.11
N GLU A 51 -5.82 14.37 -12.18
CA GLU A 51 -6.84 15.41 -12.15
C GLU A 51 -8.17 14.88 -11.62
N ASP A 52 -8.60 13.69 -12.05
CA ASP A 52 -9.81 13.04 -11.54
C ASP A 52 -9.73 12.77 -10.03
N VAL A 53 -8.57 12.32 -9.55
CA VAL A 53 -8.31 12.10 -8.12
C VAL A 53 -8.36 13.42 -7.36
N ILE A 54 -7.70 14.47 -7.85
CA ILE A 54 -7.65 15.79 -7.24
C ILE A 54 -9.05 16.41 -7.15
N GLU A 55 -9.84 16.29 -8.21
CA GLU A 55 -11.24 16.78 -8.22
C GLU A 55 -12.12 16.07 -7.19
N GLN A 56 -11.93 14.77 -6.98
CA GLN A 56 -12.63 14.07 -5.90
C GLN A 56 -12.08 14.48 -4.54
N LEU A 57 -10.76 14.60 -4.38
CA LEU A 57 -10.11 14.98 -3.12
C LEU A 57 -10.61 16.34 -2.59
N LYS A 58 -10.85 17.30 -3.47
CA LYS A 58 -11.38 18.64 -3.14
C LYS A 58 -12.75 18.60 -2.46
N LYS A 59 -13.50 17.50 -2.59
CA LYS A 59 -14.83 17.34 -1.97
C LYS A 59 -14.79 16.92 -0.51
N PHE A 60 -13.60 16.55 -0.01
CA PHE A 60 -13.40 16.08 1.36
C PHE A 60 -12.76 17.15 2.23
N LYS A 61 -13.14 17.15 3.51
CA LYS A 61 -12.36 17.86 4.53
C LYS A 61 -11.12 17.03 4.82
N LEU A 62 -9.96 17.51 4.40
CA LEU A 62 -8.73 16.75 4.52
C LEU A 62 -8.34 16.55 5.99
N SER A 63 -7.97 15.31 6.32
CA SER A 63 -7.41 14.92 7.61
C SER A 63 -5.90 15.23 7.67
N SER A 64 -5.27 14.94 8.81
CA SER A 64 -3.82 15.11 8.97
C SER A 64 -2.98 14.09 8.17
N GLU A 65 -3.62 13.04 7.64
CA GLU A 65 -2.98 11.97 6.87
C GLU A 65 -3.85 11.59 5.67
N ILE A 66 -3.23 11.44 4.51
CA ILE A 66 -3.83 10.87 3.30
C ILE A 66 -3.09 9.57 2.97
N ILE A 67 -3.85 8.52 2.62
CA ILE A 67 -3.31 7.18 2.45
C ILE A 67 -3.62 6.69 1.03
N PHE A 68 -2.60 6.38 0.24
CA PHE A 68 -2.80 5.65 -1.01
C PHE A 68 -3.01 4.18 -0.68
N CYS A 69 -4.24 3.72 -0.82
CA CYS A 69 -4.66 2.34 -0.55
C CYS A 69 -6.04 2.09 -1.16
N GLY A 70 -6.20 0.96 -1.79
CA GLY A 70 -7.45 0.49 -2.39
C GLY A 70 -7.41 -1.02 -2.59
N TYR A 71 -8.16 -1.52 -3.57
CA TYR A 71 -8.17 -2.96 -3.90
C TYR A 71 -6.94 -3.41 -4.70
N GLY A 72 -6.26 -2.49 -5.38
CA GLY A 72 -5.04 -2.78 -6.11
C GLY A 72 -3.77 -2.24 -5.43
N GLU A 73 -2.66 -2.36 -6.15
CA GLU A 73 -1.36 -1.84 -5.74
C GLU A 73 -1.19 -0.39 -6.25
N PRO A 74 -1.18 0.62 -5.37
CA PRO A 74 -1.17 2.01 -5.80
C PRO A 74 0.06 2.40 -6.62
N LEU A 75 1.22 1.80 -6.35
CA LEU A 75 2.45 2.09 -7.08
C LEU A 75 2.45 1.57 -8.53
N LEU A 76 1.48 0.76 -8.96
CA LEU A 76 1.28 0.44 -10.38
C LEU A 76 0.76 1.64 -11.18
N LYS A 77 0.25 2.67 -10.50
CA LYS A 77 -0.12 3.97 -11.07
C LYS A 77 0.87 5.06 -10.62
N PHE A 78 2.18 4.77 -10.76
CA PHE A 78 3.26 5.58 -10.19
C PHE A 78 3.18 7.06 -10.58
N GLU A 79 3.00 7.38 -11.88
CA GLU A 79 2.95 8.78 -12.32
C GLU A 79 1.73 9.50 -11.74
N VAL A 80 0.56 8.87 -11.74
CA VAL A 80 -0.66 9.43 -11.13
C VAL A 80 -0.45 9.67 -9.64
N LEU A 81 0.10 8.69 -8.91
CA LEU A 81 0.41 8.82 -7.49
C LEU A 81 1.36 10.00 -7.24
N LYS A 82 2.43 10.10 -8.03
CA LYS A 82 3.43 11.17 -7.90
C LYS A 82 2.83 12.56 -8.12
N GLU A 83 2.01 12.73 -9.16
CA GLU A 83 1.34 13.99 -9.46
C GLU A 83 0.35 14.38 -8.36
N VAL A 84 -0.45 13.44 -7.86
CA VAL A 84 -1.39 13.68 -6.75
C VAL A 84 -0.63 14.02 -5.46
N ALA A 85 0.45 13.29 -5.15
CA ALA A 85 1.28 13.58 -3.98
C ALA A 85 1.92 14.97 -4.08
N GLN A 86 2.41 15.35 -5.26
CA GLN A 86 2.96 16.69 -5.50
C GLN A 86 1.89 17.78 -5.31
N TYR A 87 0.66 17.56 -5.82
CA TYR A 87 -0.44 18.49 -5.58
C TYR A 87 -0.73 18.66 -4.09
N ILE A 88 -0.80 17.55 -3.34
CA ILE A 88 -1.06 17.58 -1.90
C ILE A 88 0.05 18.34 -1.18
N LYS A 89 1.33 18.05 -1.47
CA LYS A 89 2.46 18.73 -0.81
C LYS A 89 2.53 20.21 -1.14
N ASN A 90 2.18 20.61 -2.35
CA ASN A 90 2.17 22.02 -2.76
C ASN A 90 1.05 22.83 -2.09
N ASN A 91 -0.12 22.24 -1.89
CA ASN A 91 -1.30 22.95 -1.37
C ASN A 91 -1.55 22.71 0.11
N TYR A 92 -1.06 21.58 0.66
CA TYR A 92 -1.29 21.13 2.04
C TYR A 92 -0.02 20.51 2.62
N PRO A 93 1.09 21.27 2.75
CA PRO A 93 2.41 20.71 3.12
C PRO A 93 2.44 20.04 4.49
N GLN A 94 1.49 20.36 5.38
CA GLN A 94 1.36 19.77 6.72
C GLN A 94 0.74 18.35 6.70
N ILE A 95 0.09 17.95 5.61
CA ILE A 95 -0.57 16.65 5.51
C ILE A 95 0.48 15.58 5.26
N LYS A 96 0.45 14.52 6.08
CA LYS A 96 1.27 13.34 5.85
C LYS A 96 0.69 12.49 4.72
N ILE A 97 1.57 11.99 3.86
CA ILE A 97 1.22 11.05 2.81
C ILE A 97 1.83 9.69 3.14
N ARG A 98 0.96 8.68 3.27
CA ARG A 98 1.36 7.28 3.41
C ARG A 98 0.94 6.48 2.18
N VAL A 99 1.78 5.55 1.78
CA VAL A 99 1.48 4.58 0.72
C VAL A 99 1.49 3.18 1.32
N ASN A 100 0.35 2.49 1.25
CA ASN A 100 0.29 1.06 1.56
C ASN A 100 0.62 0.30 0.27
N THR A 101 1.68 -0.52 0.29
CA THR A 101 2.19 -1.16 -0.91
C THR A 101 2.66 -2.59 -0.65
N ASN A 102 2.66 -3.41 -1.70
CA ASN A 102 3.28 -4.72 -1.68
C ASN A 102 4.79 -4.69 -1.93
N GLY A 103 5.38 -3.53 -2.27
CA GLY A 103 6.81 -3.35 -2.43
C GLY A 103 7.40 -3.85 -3.76
N HIS A 104 6.60 -4.16 -4.76
CA HIS A 104 7.07 -4.71 -6.04
C HIS A 104 7.39 -3.65 -7.11
N ALA A 105 7.17 -2.38 -6.83
CA ALA A 105 7.22 -1.33 -7.84
C ALA A 105 8.59 -1.23 -8.53
N ASN A 106 9.71 -1.34 -7.81
CA ASN A 106 11.04 -1.30 -8.40
C ASN A 106 11.27 -2.42 -9.42
N TYR A 107 10.73 -3.61 -9.15
CA TYR A 107 10.76 -4.74 -10.09
C TYR A 107 9.90 -4.48 -11.32
N VAL A 108 8.68 -3.98 -11.14
CA VAL A 108 7.75 -3.69 -12.23
C VAL A 108 8.31 -2.64 -13.18
N TYR A 109 8.87 -1.56 -12.64
CA TYR A 109 9.46 -0.46 -13.43
C TYR A 109 10.90 -0.73 -13.85
N LYS A 110 11.51 -1.85 -13.43
CA LYS A 110 12.91 -2.22 -13.69
C LYS A 110 13.91 -1.12 -13.33
N ARG A 111 13.59 -0.36 -12.29
CA ARG A 111 14.41 0.74 -11.75
C ARG A 111 14.01 1.08 -10.33
N ASN A 112 14.89 1.71 -9.58
CA ASN A 112 14.53 2.24 -8.27
C ASN A 112 13.72 3.54 -8.43
N ILE A 113 12.43 3.50 -8.07
CA ILE A 113 11.53 4.67 -8.11
C ILE A 113 11.50 5.45 -6.80
N VAL A 114 12.04 4.89 -5.72
CA VAL A 114 11.95 5.48 -4.38
C VAL A 114 12.53 6.90 -4.30
N PRO A 115 13.69 7.20 -4.93
CA PRO A 115 14.24 8.56 -4.90
C PRO A 115 13.30 9.64 -5.45
N GLU A 116 12.44 9.29 -6.41
CA GLU A 116 11.47 10.23 -6.98
C GLU A 116 10.29 10.56 -6.05
N LEU A 117 10.11 9.75 -5.01
CA LEU A 117 9.05 9.93 -4.00
C LEU A 117 9.55 10.63 -2.72
N LYS A 118 10.87 10.87 -2.63
CA LYS A 118 11.47 11.60 -1.53
C LYS A 118 10.93 13.03 -1.44
N GLY A 119 10.42 13.40 -0.25
CA GLY A 119 9.75 14.68 -0.03
C GLY A 119 8.29 14.74 -0.50
N LEU A 120 7.80 13.72 -1.22
CA LEU A 120 6.40 13.56 -1.60
C LEU A 120 5.67 12.59 -0.69
N VAL A 121 6.29 11.45 -0.37
CA VAL A 121 5.75 10.42 0.52
C VAL A 121 6.49 10.48 1.85
N ASP A 122 5.74 10.53 2.94
CA ASP A 122 6.31 10.58 4.29
C ASP A 122 6.52 9.17 4.87
N GLU A 123 5.64 8.20 4.53
CA GLU A 123 5.72 6.84 5.04
C GLU A 123 5.30 5.81 4.00
N PHE A 124 6.06 4.74 3.89
CA PHE A 124 5.63 3.50 3.22
C PHE A 124 5.23 2.45 4.25
N SER A 125 4.02 1.90 4.12
CA SER A 125 3.58 0.70 4.81
C SER A 125 3.68 -0.48 3.85
N VAL A 126 4.74 -1.27 3.99
CA VAL A 126 5.08 -2.34 3.05
C VAL A 126 4.63 -3.68 3.60
N SER A 127 3.93 -4.46 2.79
CA SER A 127 3.43 -5.80 3.14
C SER A 127 4.56 -6.83 3.04
N LEU A 128 5.28 -7.07 4.15
CA LEU A 128 6.31 -8.10 4.26
C LEU A 128 5.69 -9.52 4.29
N ASN A 129 4.56 -9.65 4.98
CA ASN A 129 3.62 -10.79 4.99
C ASN A 129 4.16 -12.18 5.33
N GLY A 130 5.45 -12.36 5.59
CA GLY A 130 6.01 -13.67 5.94
C GLY A 130 7.45 -13.62 6.39
N GLU A 131 7.90 -14.68 7.05
CA GLU A 131 9.27 -14.84 7.55
C GLU A 131 10.26 -15.33 6.50
N SER A 132 9.75 -15.88 5.41
CA SER A 132 10.52 -16.53 4.34
C SER A 132 9.86 -16.36 2.99
N SER A 133 10.63 -16.61 1.92
CA SER A 133 10.10 -16.61 0.54
C SER A 133 8.97 -17.63 0.36
N GLN A 134 9.10 -18.82 0.98
CA GLN A 134 8.06 -19.83 0.90
C GLN A 134 6.75 -19.34 1.52
N GLU A 135 6.80 -18.86 2.77
CA GLU A 135 5.60 -18.36 3.46
C GLU A 135 5.00 -17.15 2.76
N TYR A 136 5.84 -16.22 2.30
CA TYR A 136 5.40 -15.09 1.51
C TYR A 136 4.63 -15.52 0.25
N ASN A 137 5.16 -16.49 -0.50
CA ASN A 137 4.53 -17.00 -1.71
C ASN A 137 3.19 -17.69 -1.42
N GLU A 138 3.10 -18.43 -0.32
CA GLU A 138 1.86 -19.09 0.11
C GLU A 138 0.78 -18.06 0.50
N LEU A 139 1.16 -16.98 1.20
CA LEU A 139 0.24 -15.98 1.72
C LEU A 139 -0.12 -14.90 0.69
N SER A 140 0.86 -14.44 -0.04
CA SER A 140 0.71 -13.28 -0.94
C SER A 140 0.49 -13.65 -2.40
N GLN A 141 0.78 -14.90 -2.81
CA GLN A 141 0.58 -15.45 -4.16
C GLN A 141 1.03 -14.46 -5.26
N PRO A 142 2.32 -14.08 -5.29
CA PRO A 142 2.84 -13.12 -6.26
C PRO A 142 2.83 -13.69 -7.68
N VAL A 143 2.66 -12.82 -8.68
CA VAL A 143 2.62 -13.20 -10.09
C VAL A 143 4.00 -13.45 -10.71
N PHE A 144 5.09 -13.35 -9.94
CA PHE A 144 6.46 -13.59 -10.40
C PHE A 144 7.33 -14.20 -9.30
N GLU A 145 8.37 -14.88 -9.70
CA GLU A 145 9.35 -15.51 -8.80
C GLU A 145 10.28 -14.47 -8.17
N GLY A 146 10.76 -14.76 -6.94
CA GLY A 146 11.68 -13.87 -6.23
C GLY A 146 11.02 -12.63 -5.61
N ALA A 147 9.70 -12.57 -5.61
CA ALA A 147 8.93 -11.42 -5.12
C ALA A 147 9.28 -11.00 -3.69
N TYR A 148 9.49 -11.96 -2.78
CA TYR A 148 9.88 -11.65 -1.40
C TYR A 148 11.22 -10.90 -1.30
N GLU A 149 12.19 -11.23 -2.15
CA GLU A 149 13.46 -10.50 -2.21
C GLU A 149 13.27 -9.08 -2.74
N GLU A 150 12.37 -8.88 -3.70
CA GLU A 150 12.04 -7.55 -4.22
C GLU A 150 11.33 -6.68 -3.17
N VAL A 151 10.45 -7.26 -2.34
CA VAL A 151 9.87 -6.56 -1.18
C VAL A 151 10.96 -6.08 -0.23
N LYS A 152 11.91 -6.95 0.13
CA LYS A 152 13.02 -6.57 1.02
C LYS A 152 13.92 -5.48 0.41
N LYS A 153 14.21 -5.56 -0.88
CA LYS A 153 14.97 -4.52 -1.60
C LYS A 153 14.24 -3.19 -1.58
N PHE A 154 12.89 -3.20 -1.77
CA PHE A 154 12.08 -1.99 -1.72
C PHE A 154 12.09 -1.34 -0.33
N ILE A 155 11.89 -2.15 0.73
CA ILE A 155 11.99 -1.68 2.13
C ILE A 155 13.35 -1.04 2.38
N LYS A 156 14.43 -1.70 1.98
CA LYS A 156 15.80 -1.19 2.14
C LYS A 156 16.00 0.12 1.38
N ALA A 157 15.51 0.22 0.14
CA ALA A 157 15.59 1.44 -0.66
C ALA A 157 14.87 2.62 0.01
N CYS A 158 13.69 2.40 0.59
CA CYS A 158 12.97 3.44 1.34
C CYS A 158 13.78 3.92 2.55
N SER A 159 14.33 2.99 3.33
CA SER A 159 15.17 3.30 4.49
C SER A 159 16.43 4.07 4.08
N ASP A 160 17.11 3.67 3.00
CA ASP A 160 18.33 4.32 2.51
C ASP A 160 18.09 5.75 2.02
N GLU A 161 16.90 6.02 1.47
CA GLU A 161 16.47 7.37 1.08
C GLU A 161 16.01 8.24 2.27
N GLY A 162 15.91 7.65 3.46
CA GLY A 162 15.46 8.33 4.68
C GLY A 162 13.95 8.59 4.70
N ILE A 163 13.16 7.81 3.96
CA ILE A 163 11.70 7.82 4.03
C ILE A 163 11.29 6.84 5.13
N ASP A 164 10.35 7.24 5.98
CA ASP A 164 9.82 6.34 7.01
C ASP A 164 9.23 5.08 6.37
N VAL A 165 9.62 3.91 6.86
CA VAL A 165 9.11 2.63 6.36
C VAL A 165 8.69 1.71 7.49
N VAL A 166 7.48 1.15 7.34
CA VAL A 166 6.89 0.16 8.24
C VAL A 166 6.69 -1.13 7.46
N ALA A 167 7.42 -2.18 7.82
CA ALA A 167 7.16 -3.52 7.33
C ALA A 167 6.00 -4.13 8.13
N SER A 168 4.97 -4.63 7.46
CA SER A 168 3.79 -5.18 8.13
C SER A 168 3.50 -6.61 7.71
N VAL A 169 2.87 -7.34 8.61
CA VAL A 169 2.40 -8.71 8.40
C VAL A 169 0.94 -8.84 8.85
N VAL A 170 0.20 -9.79 8.26
CA VAL A 170 -1.14 -10.15 8.70
C VAL A 170 -1.06 -11.42 9.53
N GLU A 171 -1.49 -11.35 10.80
CA GLU A 171 -1.46 -12.44 11.77
C GLU A 171 -2.87 -13.02 11.98
N GLY A 172 -2.95 -14.32 12.21
CA GLY A 172 -4.18 -15.00 12.63
C GLY A 172 -5.16 -15.33 11.50
N TYR A 173 -4.78 -15.17 10.21
CA TYR A 173 -5.66 -15.53 9.10
C TYR A 173 -6.10 -16.99 9.16
N LYS A 174 -7.41 -17.23 9.39
CA LYS A 174 -8.00 -18.55 9.54
C LYS A 174 -7.24 -19.45 10.54
N GLY A 175 -6.70 -18.86 11.61
CA GLY A 175 -5.93 -19.56 12.63
C GLY A 175 -4.47 -19.82 12.28
N ARG A 176 -3.98 -19.31 11.17
CA ARG A 176 -2.56 -19.40 10.77
C ARG A 176 -1.74 -18.37 11.52
N HIS A 177 -0.67 -18.82 12.14
CA HIS A 177 0.30 -17.99 12.84
C HIS A 177 1.62 -17.95 12.06
N ILE A 178 2.25 -16.79 12.08
CA ILE A 178 3.56 -16.55 11.47
C ILE A 178 4.61 -16.28 12.56
N ASN A 179 5.88 -16.49 12.23
CA ASN A 179 6.97 -16.21 13.17
C ASN A 179 7.24 -14.69 13.23
N LEU A 180 6.52 -14.01 14.13
CA LEU A 180 6.60 -12.56 14.28
C LEU A 180 8.01 -12.08 14.64
N GLU A 181 8.75 -12.81 15.50
CA GLU A 181 10.11 -12.46 15.90
C GLU A 181 11.05 -12.42 14.70
N LYS A 182 10.94 -13.39 13.80
CA LYS A 182 11.78 -13.46 12.59
C LYS A 182 11.39 -12.36 11.58
N CYS A 183 10.11 -12.07 11.45
CA CYS A 183 9.64 -10.95 10.61
C CYS A 183 10.14 -9.61 11.16
N GLU A 184 10.09 -9.40 12.47
CA GLU A 184 10.58 -8.19 13.12
C GLU A 184 12.10 -8.03 12.95
N LYS A 185 12.88 -9.10 13.13
CA LYS A 185 14.33 -9.09 12.89
C LYS A 185 14.64 -8.74 11.43
N THR A 186 13.86 -9.28 10.49
CA THR A 186 14.00 -8.95 9.06
C THR A 186 13.74 -7.48 8.82
N ALA A 187 12.62 -6.94 9.34
CA ALA A 187 12.26 -5.53 9.23
C ALA A 187 13.36 -4.61 9.80
N ALA A 188 13.82 -4.91 11.03
CA ALA A 188 14.88 -4.14 11.69
C ALA A 188 16.19 -4.17 10.90
N GLY A 189 16.59 -5.32 10.35
CA GLY A 189 17.77 -5.48 9.51
C GLY A 189 17.71 -4.67 8.21
N LEU A 190 16.50 -4.31 7.75
CA LEU A 190 16.28 -3.47 6.58
C LEU A 190 16.08 -1.98 6.92
N GLY A 191 16.13 -1.63 8.21
CA GLY A 191 15.93 -0.26 8.70
C GLY A 191 14.44 0.16 8.79
N ALA A 192 13.53 -0.80 8.81
CA ALA A 192 12.10 -0.55 8.91
C ALA A 192 11.58 -0.74 10.35
N LYS A 193 10.55 0.03 10.72
CA LYS A 193 9.68 -0.29 11.85
C LYS A 193 8.86 -1.55 11.50
N PHE A 194 8.42 -2.29 12.53
CA PHE A 194 7.60 -3.48 12.34
C PHE A 194 6.18 -3.26 12.85
N ARG A 195 5.18 -3.81 12.15
CA ARG A 195 3.78 -3.76 12.57
C ARG A 195 3.06 -5.07 12.28
N VAL A 196 2.39 -5.60 13.29
CA VAL A 196 1.46 -6.72 13.17
C VAL A 196 0.06 -6.16 12.95
N ARG A 197 -0.64 -6.68 11.96
CA ARG A 197 -2.07 -6.45 11.71
C ARG A 197 -2.81 -7.73 11.99
N GLU A 198 -3.67 -7.72 12.99
CA GLU A 198 -4.55 -8.86 13.26
C GLU A 198 -5.58 -9.01 12.14
N TRP A 199 -5.74 -10.22 11.66
CA TRP A 199 -6.81 -10.52 10.71
C TRP A 199 -8.14 -10.58 11.45
N ILE A 200 -9.10 -9.76 11.01
CA ILE A 200 -10.44 -9.69 11.59
C ILE A 200 -11.42 -10.28 10.58
N PRO A 201 -12.09 -11.41 10.89
CA PRO A 201 -13.14 -11.97 10.04
C PRO A 201 -14.21 -10.91 9.78
N ASN A 202 -14.54 -10.66 8.51
CA ASN A 202 -15.51 -9.65 8.09
C ASN A 202 -15.15 -8.19 8.45
N GLY A 203 -13.94 -7.92 8.88
CA GLY A 203 -13.42 -6.59 9.25
C GLY A 203 -12.33 -6.07 8.31
N TYR A 204 -11.57 -5.09 8.82
CA TYR A 204 -10.31 -4.68 8.18
C TYR A 204 -9.17 -5.56 8.68
N SER A 205 -8.27 -5.92 7.80
CA SER A 205 -7.02 -6.57 8.18
C SER A 205 -5.92 -5.55 8.42
#